data_ab0ee8fb6e0db91ea5a6af9116913064
#
_entry.id   ab0ee8fb6e0db91ea5a6af9116913064
#
_cell.length_a   1.000
_cell.length_b   1.000
_cell.length_c   1.000
_cell.angle_alpha   90.00
_cell.angle_beta   90.00
_cell.angle_gamma   90.00
#
_symmetry.space_group_name_H-M   'P 1'
#
loop_
_entity.id
_entity.type
_entity.pdbx_description
1 polymer ?
#
loop_
_entity_poly.entity_id
_entity_poly.type
_entity_poly.pdbx_seq_one_letter_code
_entity_poly.pdbx_strand_id
1 'polypeptide(L)'
;ELLYLRQNTGMVFQRFNLFSNLTILDNVTLAPMLVKKQSRAEAEKRALALLETVGLSEKRDAYPEQLSGGQQQRVAIARALAMEPEVMLFDEATSALDPEMVGDVLSIMRDMARQGMTMVVVTHEIGFAREVADQIVFMDGGVVVEQGGPEIIDHPSEPRFKDFLQHVL
;
A
#
# COMPACT_ATOMS: atom_id res chain seq x y z
N GLU A 1 -18.57 10.98 11.70
CA GLU A 1 -17.43 11.39 10.84
C GLU A 1 -16.26 10.40 10.91
N LEU A 2 -15.66 10.13 12.09
CA LEU A 2 -14.52 9.20 12.20
C LEU A 2 -14.78 7.79 11.68
N LEU A 3 -16.00 7.26 11.88
CA LEU A 3 -16.36 5.93 11.38
C LEU A 3 -16.41 5.91 9.85
N TYR A 4 -16.96 6.95 9.25
CA TYR A 4 -17.00 7.12 7.79
C TYR A 4 -15.58 7.16 7.21
N LEU A 5 -14.71 7.99 7.76
CA LEU A 5 -13.32 8.07 7.31
C LEU A 5 -12.61 6.72 7.38
N ARG A 6 -12.74 5.99 8.50
CA ARG A 6 -12.12 4.66 8.67
C ARG A 6 -12.66 3.60 7.72
N GLN A 7 -13.91 3.72 7.28
CA GLN A 7 -14.53 2.76 6.35
C GLN A 7 -14.12 3.04 4.89
N ASN A 8 -13.82 4.30 4.57
CA ASN A 8 -13.48 4.75 3.21
C ASN A 8 -11.98 5.02 3.00
N THR A 9 -11.16 4.75 4.01
CA THR A 9 -9.70 4.86 3.91
C THR A 9 -9.08 3.49 4.13
N GLY A 10 -8.34 3.02 3.14
CA GLY A 10 -7.48 1.85 3.27
C GLY A 10 -6.12 2.25 3.84
N MET A 11 -5.53 1.43 4.70
CA MET A 11 -4.19 1.68 5.22
C MET A 11 -3.33 0.43 5.15
N VAL A 12 -2.14 0.59 4.61
CA VAL A 12 -1.11 -0.45 4.50
C VAL A 12 0.12 0.02 5.29
N PHE A 13 0.52 -0.77 6.27
CA PHE A 13 1.61 -0.45 7.18
C PHE A 13 2.92 -1.11 6.74
N GLN A 14 4.03 -0.65 7.27
CA GLN A 14 5.35 -1.27 7.16
C GLN A 14 5.33 -2.73 7.63
N ARG A 15 4.65 -3.03 8.74
CA ARG A 15 4.34 -4.40 9.17
C ARG A 15 3.01 -4.82 8.57
N PHE A 16 2.96 -6.02 8.03
CA PHE A 16 1.82 -6.53 7.25
C PHE A 16 0.51 -6.59 8.03
N ASN A 17 0.59 -6.77 9.37
CA ASN A 17 -0.53 -6.79 10.32
C ASN A 17 -1.66 -7.75 9.92
N LEU A 18 -1.32 -8.88 9.28
CA LEU A 18 -2.27 -9.95 8.99
C LEU A 18 -2.66 -10.69 10.27
N PHE A 19 -3.88 -11.17 10.31
CA PHE A 19 -4.36 -12.04 11.37
C PHE A 19 -3.75 -13.43 11.18
N SER A 20 -2.80 -13.82 12.03
CA SER A 20 -2.03 -15.07 11.92
C SER A 20 -2.87 -16.33 12.05
N ASN A 21 -4.00 -16.24 12.74
CA ASN A 21 -4.95 -17.34 12.97
C ASN A 21 -6.03 -17.47 11.90
N LEU A 22 -5.99 -16.65 10.85
CA LEU A 22 -6.92 -16.68 9.73
C LEU A 22 -6.20 -17.04 8.44
N THR A 23 -6.91 -17.72 7.53
CA THR A 23 -6.41 -17.93 6.17
C THR A 23 -6.24 -16.61 5.43
N ILE A 24 -5.54 -16.62 4.31
CA ILE A 24 -5.38 -15.45 3.45
C ILE A 24 -6.75 -14.96 2.95
N LEU A 25 -7.63 -15.88 2.53
CA LEU A 25 -8.98 -15.54 2.11
C LEU A 25 -9.78 -14.91 3.25
N ASP A 26 -9.73 -15.48 4.46
CA ASP A 26 -10.44 -14.95 5.61
C ASP A 26 -9.88 -13.58 6.05
N ASN A 27 -8.56 -13.35 5.94
CA ASN A 27 -7.97 -12.03 6.16
C ASN A 27 -8.58 -10.94 5.25
N VAL A 28 -8.85 -11.27 3.99
CA VAL A 28 -9.39 -10.31 3.02
C VAL A 28 -10.90 -10.15 3.16
N THR A 29 -11.64 -11.21 3.52
CA THR A 29 -13.12 -11.18 3.60
C THR A 29 -13.66 -10.66 4.91
N LEU A 30 -12.89 -10.71 6.01
CA LEU A 30 -13.37 -10.41 7.36
C LEU A 30 -13.99 -9.00 7.47
N ALA A 31 -13.28 -7.97 7.04
CA ALA A 31 -13.75 -6.59 7.16
C ALA A 31 -14.99 -6.29 6.30
N PRO A 32 -15.06 -6.67 5.02
CA PRO A 32 -16.29 -6.56 4.21
C PRO A 32 -17.52 -7.22 4.87
N MET A 33 -17.35 -8.41 5.43
CA MET A 33 -18.43 -9.12 6.11
C MET A 33 -18.87 -8.42 7.41
N LEU A 34 -17.91 -8.03 8.25
CA LEU A 34 -18.23 -7.46 9.57
C LEU A 34 -18.69 -6.00 9.49
N VAL A 35 -18.05 -5.20 8.65
CA VAL A 35 -18.27 -3.74 8.60
C VAL A 35 -19.31 -3.37 7.55
N LYS A 36 -19.15 -3.86 6.32
CA LYS A 36 -20.10 -3.57 5.22
C LYS A 36 -21.30 -4.51 5.19
N LYS A 37 -21.35 -5.52 6.08
CA LYS A 37 -22.43 -6.51 6.16
C LYS A 37 -22.65 -7.28 4.84
N GLN A 38 -21.60 -7.43 4.04
CA GLN A 38 -21.66 -8.24 2.82
C GLN A 38 -21.87 -9.71 3.18
N SER A 39 -22.56 -10.43 2.32
CA SER A 39 -22.65 -11.88 2.44
C SER A 39 -21.28 -12.54 2.23
N ARG A 40 -21.10 -13.73 2.79
CA ARG A 40 -19.84 -14.47 2.60
C ARG A 40 -19.51 -14.70 1.12
N ALA A 41 -20.50 -15.04 0.33
CA ALA A 41 -20.34 -15.28 -1.10
C ALA A 41 -19.88 -14.03 -1.88
N GLU A 42 -20.42 -12.87 -1.57
CA GLU A 42 -20.00 -11.59 -2.17
C GLU A 42 -18.58 -11.21 -1.76
N ALA A 43 -18.27 -11.33 -0.45
CA ALA A 43 -16.93 -11.02 0.07
C ALA A 43 -15.88 -11.96 -0.51
N GLU A 44 -16.16 -13.28 -0.61
CA GLU A 44 -15.24 -14.27 -1.20
C GLU A 44 -15.01 -14.02 -2.69
N LYS A 45 -16.08 -13.75 -3.46
CA LYS A 45 -15.96 -13.43 -4.89
C LYS A 45 -15.01 -12.25 -5.12
N ARG A 46 -15.16 -11.19 -4.33
CA ARG A 46 -14.30 -10.00 -4.41
C ARG A 46 -12.88 -10.30 -3.95
N ALA A 47 -12.72 -11.00 -2.82
CA ALA A 47 -11.42 -11.36 -2.29
C ALA A 47 -10.61 -12.21 -3.28
N LEU A 48 -11.24 -13.18 -3.95
CA LEU A 48 -10.57 -14.00 -4.97
C LEU A 48 -10.09 -13.15 -6.17
N ALA A 49 -10.90 -12.22 -6.64
CA ALA A 49 -10.48 -11.31 -7.71
C ALA A 49 -9.29 -10.41 -7.28
N LEU A 50 -9.31 -9.92 -6.03
CA LEU A 50 -8.19 -9.14 -5.50
C LEU A 50 -6.92 -9.98 -5.31
N LEU A 51 -7.05 -11.22 -4.82
CA LEU A 51 -5.92 -12.14 -4.72
C LEU A 51 -5.34 -12.50 -6.08
N GLU A 52 -6.15 -12.58 -7.13
CA GLU A 52 -5.70 -12.74 -8.51
C GLU A 52 -4.90 -11.50 -8.97
N THR A 53 -5.43 -10.30 -8.72
CA THR A 53 -4.75 -9.03 -9.06
C THR A 53 -3.38 -8.92 -8.41
N VAL A 54 -3.22 -9.39 -7.18
CA VAL A 54 -1.92 -9.38 -6.48
C VAL A 54 -1.09 -10.67 -6.69
N GLY A 55 -1.52 -11.57 -7.59
CA GLY A 55 -0.78 -12.78 -7.97
C GLY A 55 -0.71 -13.86 -6.87
N LEU A 56 -1.76 -13.98 -6.05
CA LEU A 56 -1.79 -14.89 -4.88
C LEU A 56 -3.02 -15.80 -4.82
N SER A 57 -3.69 -16.06 -5.95
CA SER A 57 -4.87 -16.94 -6.01
C SER A 57 -4.63 -18.31 -5.38
N GLU A 58 -3.47 -18.91 -5.63
CA GLU A 58 -3.08 -20.25 -5.12
C GLU A 58 -2.81 -20.26 -3.61
N LYS A 59 -2.73 -19.09 -2.97
CA LYS A 59 -2.43 -18.93 -1.54
C LYS A 59 -3.66 -18.66 -0.68
N ARG A 60 -4.86 -18.69 -1.25
CA ARG A 60 -6.10 -18.33 -0.56
C ARG A 60 -6.34 -19.11 0.74
N ASP A 61 -6.00 -20.39 0.76
CA ASP A 61 -6.21 -21.30 1.89
C ASP A 61 -4.97 -21.41 2.81
N ALA A 62 -3.87 -20.71 2.47
CA ALA A 62 -2.66 -20.64 3.29
C ALA A 62 -2.84 -19.70 4.48
N TYR A 63 -1.95 -19.82 5.45
CA TYR A 63 -1.84 -18.91 6.60
C TYR A 63 -0.69 -17.93 6.40
N PRO A 64 -0.70 -16.74 7.05
CA PRO A 64 0.33 -15.71 6.86
C PRO A 64 1.77 -16.22 7.06
N GLU A 65 2.02 -17.10 8.03
CA GLU A 65 3.33 -17.69 8.30
C GLU A 65 3.92 -18.53 7.16
N GLN A 66 3.07 -18.96 6.21
CA GLN A 66 3.44 -19.72 5.03
C GLN A 66 3.80 -18.85 3.84
N LEU A 67 3.76 -17.53 4.00
CA LEU A 67 4.00 -16.53 2.96
C LEU A 67 5.30 -15.78 3.23
N SER A 68 6.03 -15.42 2.14
CA SER A 68 7.13 -14.46 2.23
C SER A 68 6.64 -13.06 2.65
N GLY A 69 7.55 -12.20 3.11
CA GLY A 69 7.21 -10.81 3.48
C GLY A 69 6.50 -10.05 2.35
N GLY A 70 7.03 -10.13 1.12
CA GLY A 70 6.40 -9.50 -0.04
C GLY A 70 5.02 -10.08 -0.38
N GLN A 71 4.81 -11.39 -0.19
CA GLN A 71 3.49 -12.00 -0.33
C GLN A 71 2.53 -11.50 0.75
N GLN A 72 2.96 -11.43 2.00
CA GLN A 72 2.14 -10.88 3.09
C GLN A 72 1.74 -9.43 2.85
N GLN A 73 2.66 -8.62 2.34
CA GLN A 73 2.37 -7.22 2.00
C GLN A 73 1.34 -7.11 0.86
N ARG A 74 1.45 -7.94 -0.16
CA ARG A 74 0.45 -8.00 -1.25
C ARG A 74 -0.93 -8.41 -0.73
N VAL A 75 -1.00 -9.33 0.23
CA VAL A 75 -2.27 -9.65 0.92
C VAL A 75 -2.79 -8.46 1.72
N ALA A 76 -1.92 -7.71 2.42
CA ALA A 76 -2.33 -6.52 3.17
C ALA A 76 -2.94 -5.45 2.25
N ILE A 77 -2.38 -5.27 1.04
CA ILE A 77 -2.95 -4.40 0.00
C ILE A 77 -4.32 -4.92 -0.45
N ALA A 78 -4.44 -6.20 -0.79
CA ALA A 78 -5.71 -6.81 -1.20
C ALA A 78 -6.78 -6.67 -0.10
N ARG A 79 -6.42 -6.87 1.17
CA ARG A 79 -7.30 -6.68 2.32
C ARG A 79 -7.81 -5.24 2.44
N ALA A 80 -6.93 -4.25 2.24
CA ALA A 80 -7.32 -2.84 2.26
C ALA A 80 -8.28 -2.51 1.09
N LEU A 81 -7.97 -3.00 -0.11
CA LEU A 81 -8.79 -2.81 -1.31
C LEU A 81 -10.17 -3.50 -1.23
N ALA A 82 -10.29 -4.58 -0.44
CA ALA A 82 -11.56 -5.28 -0.25
C ALA A 82 -12.65 -4.39 0.38
N MET A 83 -12.23 -3.35 1.10
CA MET A 83 -13.13 -2.35 1.67
C MET A 83 -13.57 -1.27 0.67
N GLU A 84 -13.11 -1.30 -0.59
CA GLU A 84 -13.41 -0.28 -1.62
C GLU A 84 -13.17 1.14 -1.11
N PRO A 85 -11.95 1.44 -0.65
CA PRO A 85 -11.64 2.74 -0.09
C PRO A 85 -11.61 3.83 -1.16
N GLU A 86 -11.94 5.06 -0.77
CA GLU A 86 -11.78 6.25 -1.61
C GLU A 86 -10.31 6.72 -1.65
N VAL A 87 -9.57 6.42 -0.57
CA VAL A 87 -8.15 6.81 -0.41
C VAL A 87 -7.36 5.65 0.17
N MET A 88 -6.17 5.40 -0.36
CA MET A 88 -5.21 4.46 0.20
C MET A 88 -4.03 5.20 0.84
N LEU A 89 -3.71 4.82 2.08
CA LEU A 89 -2.55 5.30 2.81
C LEU A 89 -1.50 4.20 2.87
N PHE A 90 -0.27 4.50 2.45
CA PHE A 90 0.87 3.60 2.54
C PHE A 90 1.92 4.20 3.47
N ASP A 91 2.21 3.50 4.56
CA ASP A 91 3.21 3.90 5.53
C ASP A 91 4.42 2.98 5.42
N GLU A 92 5.42 3.41 4.63
CA GLU A 92 6.65 2.66 4.35
C GLU A 92 6.42 1.19 3.95
N ALA A 93 5.50 0.95 3.03
CA ALA A 93 5.01 -0.39 2.68
C ALA A 93 6.10 -1.36 2.14
N THR A 94 7.29 -0.87 1.78
CA THR A 94 8.41 -1.67 1.26
C THR A 94 9.57 -1.82 2.25
N SER A 95 9.62 -1.02 3.32
CA SER A 95 10.79 -0.95 4.22
C SER A 95 11.13 -2.24 4.97
N ALA A 96 10.15 -3.14 5.15
CA ALA A 96 10.34 -4.43 5.83
C ALA A 96 10.55 -5.59 4.85
N LEU A 97 10.75 -5.31 3.56
CA LEU A 97 10.88 -6.32 2.51
C LEU A 97 12.33 -6.49 2.08
N ASP A 98 12.65 -7.71 1.66
CA ASP A 98 13.90 -7.97 0.93
C ASP A 98 13.87 -7.25 -0.43
N PRO A 99 15.01 -6.73 -0.92
CA PRO A 99 15.06 -5.96 -2.18
C PRO A 99 14.42 -6.65 -3.38
N GLU A 100 14.51 -7.98 -3.45
CA GLU A 100 13.93 -8.79 -4.53
C GLU A 100 12.39 -8.72 -4.55
N MET A 101 11.77 -8.42 -3.40
CA MET A 101 10.30 -8.40 -3.24
C MET A 101 9.70 -6.99 -3.38
N VAL A 102 10.52 -5.96 -3.28
CA VAL A 102 10.10 -4.55 -3.37
C VAL A 102 9.43 -4.27 -4.73
N GLY A 103 10.04 -4.76 -5.80
CA GLY A 103 9.57 -4.55 -7.18
C GLY A 103 8.12 -4.97 -7.40
N ASP A 104 7.73 -6.13 -6.86
CA ASP A 104 6.36 -6.66 -6.98
C ASP A 104 5.33 -5.75 -6.30
N VAL A 105 5.63 -5.29 -5.09
CA VAL A 105 4.73 -4.40 -4.33
C VAL A 105 4.61 -3.05 -5.02
N LEU A 106 5.72 -2.46 -5.46
CA LEU A 106 5.70 -1.20 -6.20
C LEU A 106 4.95 -1.32 -7.54
N SER A 107 5.03 -2.47 -8.22
CA SER A 107 4.26 -2.70 -9.46
C SER A 107 2.76 -2.62 -9.20
N ILE A 108 2.26 -3.26 -8.13
CA ILE A 108 0.84 -3.19 -7.76
C ILE A 108 0.44 -1.74 -7.45
N MET A 109 1.28 -1.00 -6.72
CA MET A 109 1.00 0.41 -6.40
C MET A 109 0.98 1.29 -7.66
N ARG A 110 1.86 1.04 -8.65
CA ARG A 110 1.82 1.72 -9.96
C ARG A 110 0.50 1.45 -10.69
N ASP A 111 0.06 0.20 -10.69
CA ASP A 111 -1.20 -0.16 -11.37
C ASP A 111 -2.40 0.49 -10.69
N MET A 112 -2.40 0.62 -9.37
CA MET A 112 -3.42 1.38 -8.63
C MET A 112 -3.41 2.87 -9.01
N ALA A 113 -2.23 3.49 -9.11
CA ALA A 113 -2.09 4.88 -9.55
C ALA A 113 -2.66 5.08 -10.97
N ARG A 114 -2.30 4.18 -11.91
CA ARG A 114 -2.81 4.21 -13.29
C ARG A 114 -4.32 4.05 -13.38
N GLN A 115 -4.92 3.33 -12.44
CA GLN A 115 -6.38 3.17 -12.32
C GLN A 115 -7.07 4.37 -11.66
N GLY A 116 -6.34 5.41 -11.27
CA GLY A 116 -6.87 6.63 -10.67
C GLY A 116 -7.15 6.53 -9.17
N MET A 117 -6.55 5.55 -8.46
CA MET A 117 -6.68 5.47 -7.01
C MET A 117 -5.97 6.65 -6.35
N THR A 118 -6.70 7.38 -5.51
CA THR A 118 -6.10 8.42 -4.66
C THR A 118 -5.23 7.78 -3.58
N MET A 119 -3.96 8.15 -3.53
CA MET A 119 -3.00 7.57 -2.59
C MET A 119 -2.19 8.64 -1.88
N VAL A 120 -1.92 8.41 -0.59
CA VAL A 120 -0.87 9.11 0.15
C VAL A 120 0.17 8.08 0.53
N VAL A 121 1.41 8.29 0.09
CA VAL A 121 2.48 7.30 0.22
C VAL A 121 3.68 7.90 0.96
N VAL A 122 4.01 7.34 2.11
CA VAL A 122 5.28 7.58 2.79
C VAL A 122 6.27 6.54 2.29
N THR A 123 7.34 6.97 1.66
CA THR A 123 8.32 6.07 1.03
C THR A 123 9.71 6.68 0.93
N HIS A 124 10.71 5.84 0.86
CA HIS A 124 12.08 6.17 0.47
C HIS A 124 12.41 5.68 -0.96
N GLU A 125 11.45 5.10 -1.65
CA GLU A 125 11.57 4.65 -3.05
C GLU A 125 11.45 5.85 -4.01
N ILE A 126 12.53 6.63 -4.15
CA ILE A 126 12.51 7.90 -4.90
C ILE A 126 12.17 7.69 -6.39
N GLY A 127 12.66 6.59 -6.98
CA GLY A 127 12.33 6.24 -8.35
C GLY A 127 10.83 5.99 -8.57
N PHE A 128 10.18 5.33 -7.61
CA PHE A 128 8.74 5.14 -7.62
C PHE A 128 7.98 6.46 -7.46
N ALA A 129 8.38 7.29 -6.47
CA ALA A 129 7.76 8.60 -6.25
C ALA A 129 7.84 9.49 -7.50
N ARG A 130 9.02 9.53 -8.16
CA ARG A 130 9.21 10.28 -9.42
C ARG A 130 8.27 9.83 -10.53
N GLU A 131 8.00 8.51 -10.63
CA GLU A 131 7.19 7.92 -11.71
C GLU A 131 5.69 8.17 -11.53
N VAL A 132 5.19 8.13 -10.27
CA VAL A 132 3.74 8.03 -10.03
C VAL A 132 3.13 9.20 -9.29
N ALA A 133 3.92 10.05 -8.62
CA ALA A 133 3.37 11.09 -7.80
C ALA A 133 2.91 12.29 -8.64
N ASP A 134 1.74 12.84 -8.32
CA ASP A 134 1.29 14.15 -8.80
C ASP A 134 1.90 15.27 -7.93
N GLN A 135 2.13 14.97 -6.65
CA GLN A 135 2.72 15.90 -5.69
C GLN A 135 3.69 15.16 -4.76
N ILE A 136 4.82 15.79 -4.51
CA ILE A 136 5.84 15.32 -3.57
C ILE A 136 5.97 16.33 -2.43
N VAL A 137 6.07 15.82 -1.21
CA VAL A 137 6.27 16.60 0.01
C VAL A 137 7.47 16.04 0.74
N PHE A 138 8.56 16.81 0.81
CA PHE A 138 9.72 16.47 1.63
C PHE A 138 9.58 17.05 3.02
N MET A 139 9.69 16.20 4.03
CA MET A 139 9.59 16.57 5.44
C MET A 139 10.87 16.25 6.18
N ASP A 140 11.29 17.12 7.06
CA ASP A 140 12.40 16.91 7.99
C ASP A 140 12.09 17.59 9.32
N GLY A 141 12.44 16.91 10.44
CA GLY A 141 12.19 17.45 11.78
C GLY A 141 10.72 17.76 12.09
N GLY A 142 9.76 17.09 11.42
CA GLY A 142 8.32 17.28 11.62
C GLY A 142 7.72 18.49 10.89
N VAL A 143 8.49 19.15 10.00
CA VAL A 143 8.01 20.26 9.18
C VAL A 143 8.15 19.96 7.70
N VAL A 144 7.29 20.56 6.88
CA VAL A 144 7.42 20.53 5.44
C VAL A 144 8.57 21.46 5.03
N VAL A 145 9.58 20.90 4.37
CA VAL A 145 10.78 21.61 3.92
C VAL A 145 10.62 22.04 2.47
N GLU A 146 10.17 21.14 1.62
CA GLU A 146 9.92 21.42 0.21
C GLU A 146 8.71 20.62 -0.28
N GLN A 147 7.95 21.20 -1.22
CA GLN A 147 6.83 20.53 -1.88
C GLN A 147 6.68 21.01 -3.32
N GLY A 148 6.26 20.11 -4.20
CA GLY A 148 6.05 20.40 -5.62
C GLY A 148 5.65 19.14 -6.39
N GLY A 149 5.67 19.23 -7.71
CA GLY A 149 5.53 18.08 -8.58
C GLY A 149 6.78 17.18 -8.59
N PRO A 150 6.79 16.09 -9.37
CA PRO A 150 7.94 15.17 -9.46
C PRO A 150 9.28 15.84 -9.82
N GLU A 151 9.22 16.98 -10.49
CA GLU A 151 10.40 17.76 -10.92
C GLU A 151 11.27 18.25 -9.75
N ILE A 152 10.74 18.36 -8.53
CA ILE A 152 11.55 18.75 -7.37
C ILE A 152 12.62 17.70 -7.00
N ILE A 153 12.46 16.45 -7.44
CA ILE A 153 13.48 15.40 -7.26
C ILE A 153 14.71 15.71 -8.14
N ASP A 154 14.49 16.17 -9.36
CA ASP A 154 15.57 16.48 -10.30
C ASP A 154 16.15 17.87 -10.07
N HIS A 155 15.34 18.79 -9.58
CA HIS A 155 15.69 20.20 -9.36
C HIS A 155 15.32 20.67 -7.94
N PRO A 156 15.85 20.03 -6.88
CA PRO A 156 15.53 20.43 -5.51
C PRO A 156 16.06 21.83 -5.21
N SER A 157 15.24 22.65 -4.56
CA SER A 157 15.60 24.03 -4.17
C SER A 157 16.29 24.05 -2.82
N GLU A 158 15.78 23.26 -1.86
CA GLU A 158 16.24 23.26 -0.48
C GLU A 158 17.51 22.42 -0.28
N PRO A 159 18.55 23.00 0.37
CA PRO A 159 19.80 22.29 0.60
C PRO A 159 19.62 20.95 1.33
N ARG A 160 18.71 20.91 2.30
CA ARG A 160 18.43 19.71 3.10
C ARG A 160 17.83 18.58 2.25
N PHE A 161 16.99 18.93 1.27
CA PHE A 161 16.44 17.92 0.33
C PHE A 161 17.50 17.44 -0.65
N LYS A 162 18.41 18.33 -1.12
CA LYS A 162 19.58 17.94 -1.94
C LYS A 162 20.44 16.92 -1.23
N ASP A 163 20.77 17.20 0.04
CA ASP A 163 21.58 16.29 0.85
C ASP A 163 20.91 14.92 1.01
N PHE A 164 19.60 14.89 1.26
CA PHE A 164 18.83 13.64 1.37
C PHE A 164 18.92 12.83 0.06
N LEU A 165 18.65 13.46 -1.08
CA LEU A 165 18.66 12.79 -2.38
C LEU A 165 20.03 12.20 -2.73
N GLN A 166 21.13 12.85 -2.36
CA GLN A 166 22.50 12.35 -2.57
C GLN A 166 22.81 11.07 -1.79
N HIS A 167 22.08 10.80 -0.70
CA HIS A 167 22.27 9.60 0.12
C HIS A 167 21.35 8.44 -0.27
N VAL A 168 20.28 8.72 -1.01
CA VAL A 168 19.25 7.74 -1.34
C VAL A 168 19.29 7.31 -2.82
N LEU A 169 19.82 8.15 -3.71
CA LEU A 169 20.04 7.86 -5.14
C LEU A 169 21.46 7.37 -5.36
#